data_75ba39bd102bffdd6a89c110e8565009
#
_entry.id   75ba39bd102bffdd6a89c110e8565009
#
_cell.length_a   1.000
_cell.length_b   1.000
_cell.length_c   1.000
_cell.angle_alpha   90.00
_cell.angle_beta   90.00
_cell.angle_gamma   90.00
#
_symmetry.space_group_name_H-M   'P 1'
#
loop_
_entity.id
_entity.type
_entity.pdbx_description
1 polymer ?
#
loop_
_entity_poly.entity_id
_entity_poly.type
_entity_poly.pdbx_seq_one_letter_code
_entity_poly.pdbx_strand_id
1 'polypeptide(L)'
;MNKNNAFYVGLRTTAATVIAFVAVGCATLPAEPKLSLRKENNFAVTVSNQLISFNAGQPRKLLSKKPLLGLQAGETIVGIDFRVNKGVLYALGSVNGQGRLYTIDTATGYATLVGAPLAVALDGEEFAFDFNPTVDRIRVVSNTGQNLRLHPDSGAVVDANPNDPGIRIDGKLMFDAVDRQVGKPVTAMAAAYTYNKTNDKITTNDAIDGRLDLLLMQGTREGVTPAVSPNTGKLFTIGKLGFGDAERVAFDIADSTGAGFAAFTKRGGAIPSFI
;
A
#
# COMPACT_ATOMS: atom_id res chain seq x y z
N MET A 1 -0.26 18.43 15.03
CA MET A 1 -0.87 18.03 13.76
C MET A 1 -1.14 16.54 13.85
N ASN A 2 -2.43 16.11 13.72
CA ASN A 2 -2.73 14.69 13.61
C ASN A 2 -2.27 14.23 12.22
N LYS A 3 -1.26 13.37 12.18
CA LYS A 3 -0.77 12.77 10.95
C LYS A 3 -1.60 11.53 10.67
N ASN A 4 -2.05 11.38 9.44
CA ASN A 4 -2.94 10.32 8.97
C ASN A 4 -2.15 9.33 8.13
N ASN A 5 -2.52 8.06 8.20
CA ASN A 5 -1.96 6.98 7.39
C ASN A 5 -2.91 6.64 6.23
N ALA A 6 -2.40 6.08 5.14
CA ALA A 6 -3.17 5.81 3.95
C ALA A 6 -2.99 4.37 3.44
N PHE A 7 -4.11 3.69 3.05
CA PHE A 7 -4.08 2.35 2.44
C PHE A 7 -5.02 2.25 1.26
N TYR A 8 -4.72 1.36 0.35
CA TYR A 8 -5.65 0.90 -0.66
C TYR A 8 -6.30 -0.43 -0.23
N VAL A 9 -7.64 -0.47 -0.14
CA VAL A 9 -8.42 -1.66 0.20
C VAL A 9 -9.38 -2.01 -0.92
N GLY A 10 -9.16 -3.13 -1.58
CA GLY A 10 -10.04 -3.64 -2.62
C GLY A 10 -11.28 -4.36 -2.08
N LEU A 11 -12.47 -3.74 -2.12
CA LEU A 11 -13.74 -4.35 -1.74
C LEU A 11 -14.59 -4.62 -3.00
N ARG A 12 -14.86 -5.90 -3.33
CA ARG A 12 -15.86 -6.26 -4.34
C ARG A 12 -17.19 -6.59 -3.64
N THR A 13 -18.25 -5.88 -3.98
CA THR A 13 -19.62 -6.22 -3.57
C THR A 13 -20.27 -7.07 -4.66
N THR A 14 -20.41 -8.36 -4.44
CA THR A 14 -21.37 -9.20 -5.17
C THR A 14 -22.65 -9.29 -4.36
N ALA A 15 -23.73 -8.72 -4.86
CA ALA A 15 -25.06 -8.92 -4.29
C ALA A 15 -25.55 -10.33 -4.65
N ALA A 16 -25.62 -11.23 -3.67
CA ALA A 16 -26.37 -12.47 -3.78
C ALA A 16 -27.42 -12.46 -2.67
N THR A 17 -28.68 -12.27 -3.06
CA THR A 17 -29.83 -12.43 -2.17
C THR A 17 -30.11 -13.92 -2.01
N VAL A 18 -29.80 -14.47 -0.84
CA VAL A 18 -30.32 -15.78 -0.43
C VAL A 18 -31.19 -15.56 0.81
N ILE A 19 -32.49 -15.74 0.63
CA ILE A 19 -33.46 -15.79 1.75
C ILE A 19 -33.43 -17.24 2.27
N ALA A 20 -32.83 -17.44 3.42
CA ALA A 20 -32.99 -18.67 4.18
C ALA A 20 -33.62 -18.33 5.54
N PHE A 21 -34.86 -18.80 5.76
CA PHE A 21 -35.46 -18.81 7.07
C PHE A 21 -34.74 -19.85 7.95
N VAL A 22 -34.15 -19.45 9.04
CA VAL A 22 -33.68 -20.32 10.10
C VAL A 22 -34.22 -19.83 11.44
N ALA A 23 -34.78 -20.77 12.18
CA ALA A 23 -35.41 -20.61 13.47
C ALA A 23 -34.50 -19.95 14.51
N VAL A 24 -35.11 -19.06 15.29
CA VAL A 24 -34.52 -18.27 16.37
C VAL A 24 -34.13 -19.18 17.55
N GLY A 25 -32.82 -19.39 17.67
CA GLY A 25 -32.19 -19.63 18.96
C GLY A 25 -31.52 -18.35 19.40
N CYS A 26 -31.92 -17.77 20.52
CA CYS A 26 -31.22 -16.62 21.13
C CYS A 26 -29.84 -17.07 21.63
N ALA A 27 -28.87 -17.20 20.71
CA ALA A 27 -27.46 -17.17 21.07
C ALA A 27 -27.07 -15.70 21.18
N THR A 28 -26.84 -15.21 22.40
CA THR A 28 -26.19 -13.94 22.64
C THR A 28 -24.80 -14.01 21.98
N LEU A 29 -24.65 -13.32 20.84
CA LEU A 29 -23.35 -13.14 20.24
C LEU A 29 -22.41 -12.56 21.31
N PRO A 30 -21.18 -13.08 21.47
CA PRO A 30 -20.21 -12.47 22.38
C PRO A 30 -20.10 -10.99 22.02
N ALA A 31 -20.21 -10.13 23.03
CA ALA A 31 -20.01 -8.69 22.84
C ALA A 31 -18.66 -8.48 22.14
N GLU A 32 -18.66 -7.82 20.99
CA GLU A 32 -17.41 -7.45 20.33
C GLU A 32 -16.52 -6.71 21.34
N PRO A 33 -15.22 -7.04 21.41
CA PRO A 33 -14.33 -6.34 22.32
C PRO A 33 -14.43 -4.85 22.02
N LYS A 34 -14.61 -4.02 23.04
CA LYS A 34 -14.59 -2.57 22.92
C LYS A 34 -13.18 -2.16 22.46
N LEU A 35 -13.01 -1.99 21.17
CA LEU A 35 -11.76 -1.49 20.60
C LEU A 35 -11.58 -0.04 21.05
N SER A 36 -10.47 0.22 21.74
CA SER A 36 -10.10 1.58 22.17
C SER A 36 -9.64 2.41 20.97
N LEU A 37 -9.86 3.72 21.04
CA LEU A 37 -9.30 4.63 20.04
C LEU A 37 -7.76 4.58 20.09
N ARG A 38 -7.14 4.57 18.92
CA ARG A 38 -5.69 4.77 18.74
C ARG A 38 -5.43 6.22 18.35
N LYS A 39 -4.15 6.60 18.36
CA LYS A 39 -3.74 7.95 17.94
C LYS A 39 -3.87 8.14 16.42
N GLU A 40 -3.78 7.04 15.68
CA GLU A 40 -3.75 7.02 14.23
C GLU A 40 -5.16 7.01 13.65
N ASN A 41 -5.42 7.93 12.73
CA ASN A 41 -6.54 7.87 11.81
C ASN A 41 -6.00 7.50 10.43
N ASN A 42 -6.65 6.51 9.82
CA ASN A 42 -6.23 5.97 8.54
C ASN A 42 -7.17 6.42 7.43
N PHE A 43 -6.61 6.57 6.23
CA PHE A 43 -7.36 6.70 4.99
C PHE A 43 -7.23 5.41 4.16
N ALA A 44 -8.28 5.07 3.44
CA ALA A 44 -8.26 3.98 2.47
C ALA A 44 -9.11 4.35 1.25
N VAL A 45 -8.80 3.74 0.11
CA VAL A 45 -9.63 3.83 -1.09
C VAL A 45 -10.22 2.46 -1.38
N THR A 46 -11.55 2.43 -1.61
CA THR A 46 -12.26 1.21 -1.99
C THR A 46 -12.13 0.94 -3.49
N VAL A 47 -12.40 -0.29 -3.93
CA VAL A 47 -12.44 -0.65 -5.36
C VAL A 47 -13.45 0.15 -6.18
N SER A 48 -14.41 0.81 -5.53
CA SER A 48 -15.37 1.73 -6.15
C SER A 48 -14.93 3.19 -6.08
N ASN A 49 -13.64 3.45 -5.88
CA ASN A 49 -13.05 4.78 -5.76
C ASN A 49 -13.74 5.66 -4.71
N GLN A 50 -14.05 5.09 -3.53
CA GLN A 50 -14.49 5.86 -2.38
C GLN A 50 -13.30 6.08 -1.45
N LEU A 51 -12.98 7.32 -1.14
CA LEU A 51 -12.06 7.67 -0.06
C LEU A 51 -12.79 7.53 1.28
N ILE A 52 -12.30 6.68 2.13
CA ILE A 52 -12.82 6.47 3.48
C ILE A 52 -11.76 6.81 4.52
N SER A 53 -12.19 7.21 5.71
CA SER A 53 -11.29 7.35 6.86
C SER A 53 -11.90 6.70 8.09
N PHE A 54 -11.03 6.19 8.96
CA PHE A 54 -11.40 5.51 10.20
C PHE A 54 -10.26 5.60 11.23
N ASN A 55 -10.59 5.42 12.50
CA ASN A 55 -9.56 5.29 13.52
C ASN A 55 -8.98 3.88 13.53
N ALA A 56 -7.65 3.73 13.64
CA ALA A 56 -6.96 2.45 13.63
C ALA A 56 -7.43 1.47 14.72
N GLY A 57 -7.91 1.97 15.85
CA GLY A 57 -8.51 1.16 16.92
C GLY A 57 -9.98 0.79 16.69
N GLN A 58 -10.65 1.40 15.70
CA GLN A 58 -12.07 1.15 15.38
C GLN A 58 -12.29 1.09 13.87
N PRO A 59 -11.64 0.17 13.13
CA PRO A 59 -11.59 0.18 11.66
C PRO A 59 -12.96 -0.05 11.00
N ARG A 60 -13.93 -0.61 11.73
CA ARG A 60 -15.31 -0.80 11.23
C ARG A 60 -16.17 0.46 11.32
N LYS A 61 -15.73 1.48 12.06
CA LYS A 61 -16.45 2.76 12.22
C LYS A 61 -15.83 3.83 11.34
N LEU A 62 -16.51 4.15 10.24
CA LEU A 62 -16.04 5.20 9.35
C LEU A 62 -16.18 6.57 10.01
N LEU A 63 -15.14 7.38 9.90
CA LEU A 63 -15.14 8.80 10.25
C LEU A 63 -15.61 9.64 9.05
N SER A 64 -15.23 9.22 7.83
CA SER A 64 -15.69 9.86 6.60
C SER A 64 -15.78 8.85 5.45
N LYS A 65 -16.63 9.16 4.46
CA LYS A 65 -16.72 8.45 3.17
C LYS A 65 -17.09 9.44 2.09
N LYS A 66 -16.31 9.48 1.00
CA LYS A 66 -16.50 10.42 -0.12
C LYS A 66 -16.15 9.74 -1.44
N PRO A 67 -16.86 10.03 -2.54
CA PRO A 67 -16.40 9.61 -3.87
C PRO A 67 -15.09 10.34 -4.22
N LEU A 68 -14.18 9.66 -4.90
CA LEU A 68 -13.07 10.33 -5.57
C LEU A 68 -13.59 10.93 -6.89
N LEU A 69 -13.28 12.21 -7.08
CA LEU A 69 -13.66 12.99 -8.27
C LEU A 69 -12.38 13.39 -9.01
N GLY A 70 -12.49 13.68 -10.31
CA GLY A 70 -11.37 14.17 -11.13
C GLY A 70 -10.48 13.06 -11.71
N LEU A 71 -10.80 11.79 -11.50
CA LEU A 71 -10.12 10.66 -12.15
C LEU A 71 -10.51 10.56 -13.63
N GLN A 72 -9.67 9.92 -14.44
CA GLN A 72 -10.03 9.60 -15.83
C GLN A 72 -11.13 8.53 -15.87
N ALA A 73 -11.90 8.50 -16.96
CA ALA A 73 -12.95 7.51 -17.15
C ALA A 73 -12.39 6.08 -17.11
N GLY A 74 -12.99 5.21 -16.29
CA GLY A 74 -12.58 3.82 -16.12
C GLY A 74 -11.32 3.62 -15.27
N GLU A 75 -10.74 4.69 -14.73
CA GLU A 75 -9.55 4.61 -13.88
C GLU A 75 -9.89 4.14 -12.46
N THR A 76 -9.04 3.30 -11.91
CA THR A 76 -9.10 2.86 -10.51
C THR A 76 -7.84 3.28 -9.80
N ILE A 77 -7.98 3.67 -8.53
CA ILE A 77 -6.83 3.91 -7.67
C ILE A 77 -6.25 2.57 -7.25
N VAL A 78 -4.93 2.42 -7.38
CA VAL A 78 -4.19 1.20 -7.07
C VAL A 78 -3.20 1.38 -5.91
N GLY A 79 -3.00 2.60 -5.44
CA GLY A 79 -2.17 2.90 -4.26
C GLY A 79 -2.39 4.32 -3.78
N ILE A 80 -2.26 4.55 -2.48
CA ILE A 80 -2.31 5.87 -1.86
C ILE A 80 -1.30 5.95 -0.73
N ASP A 81 -0.72 7.14 -0.54
CA ASP A 81 0.11 7.43 0.62
C ASP A 81 0.24 8.94 0.85
N PHE A 82 0.55 9.32 2.09
CA PHE A 82 0.83 10.70 2.44
C PHE A 82 2.31 11.06 2.20
N ARG A 83 2.53 12.12 1.41
CA ARG A 83 3.83 12.81 1.43
C ARG A 83 3.92 13.57 2.77
N VAL A 84 4.46 12.89 3.78
CA VAL A 84 4.39 13.30 5.19
C VAL A 84 4.94 14.70 5.43
N ASN A 85 6.06 15.06 4.80
CA ASN A 85 6.68 16.38 4.95
C ASN A 85 5.80 17.54 4.45
N LYS A 86 4.80 17.25 3.59
CA LYS A 86 3.84 18.24 3.07
C LYS A 86 2.41 18.02 3.57
N GLY A 87 2.11 16.88 4.19
CA GLY A 87 0.77 16.53 4.66
C GLY A 87 -0.25 16.37 3.53
N VAL A 88 0.19 16.02 2.32
CA VAL A 88 -0.63 15.86 1.12
C VAL A 88 -0.79 14.39 0.80
N LEU A 89 -2.03 13.95 0.61
CA LEU A 89 -2.34 12.59 0.16
C LEU A 89 -2.10 12.48 -1.34
N TYR A 90 -1.30 11.50 -1.75
CA TYR A 90 -1.07 11.13 -3.14
C TYR A 90 -1.79 9.84 -3.49
N ALA A 91 -2.06 9.64 -4.77
CA ALA A 91 -2.67 8.42 -5.28
C ALA A 91 -2.06 8.04 -6.63
N LEU A 92 -1.94 6.74 -6.87
CA LEU A 92 -1.64 6.17 -8.17
C LEU A 92 -2.93 5.62 -8.77
N GLY A 93 -3.37 6.21 -9.88
CA GLY A 93 -4.47 5.72 -10.69
C GLY A 93 -3.96 4.82 -11.82
N SER A 94 -4.77 3.87 -12.26
CA SER A 94 -4.48 2.99 -13.39
C SER A 94 -5.71 2.74 -14.24
N VAL A 95 -5.53 2.81 -15.56
CA VAL A 95 -6.50 2.32 -16.55
C VAL A 95 -5.73 1.65 -17.69
N ASN A 96 -6.03 0.39 -17.99
CA ASN A 96 -5.36 -0.40 -19.02
C ASN A 96 -3.82 -0.39 -18.91
N GLY A 97 -3.29 -0.45 -17.70
CA GLY A 97 -1.86 -0.37 -17.41
C GLY A 97 -1.24 1.02 -17.51
N GLN A 98 -1.98 2.04 -17.96
CA GLN A 98 -1.50 3.42 -17.95
C GLN A 98 -1.63 4.01 -16.55
N GLY A 99 -0.50 4.26 -15.89
CA GLY A 99 -0.46 4.89 -14.58
C GLY A 99 -0.55 6.43 -14.65
N ARG A 100 -1.17 7.03 -13.62
CA ARG A 100 -1.22 8.49 -13.39
C ARG A 100 -1.07 8.79 -11.92
N LEU A 101 -0.29 9.81 -11.62
CA LEU A 101 -0.12 10.30 -10.26
C LEU A 101 -1.12 11.43 -9.98
N TYR A 102 -1.72 11.40 -8.80
CA TYR A 102 -2.66 12.43 -8.32
C TYR A 102 -2.29 12.90 -6.93
N THR A 103 -2.65 14.13 -6.60
CA THR A 103 -2.89 14.56 -5.23
C THR A 103 -4.38 14.51 -4.91
N ILE A 104 -4.74 14.17 -3.68
CA ILE A 104 -6.14 14.10 -3.23
C ILE A 104 -6.40 15.12 -2.13
N ASP A 105 -7.39 15.97 -2.33
CA ASP A 105 -7.96 16.76 -1.25
C ASP A 105 -8.83 15.86 -0.36
N THR A 106 -8.38 15.57 0.83
CA THR A 106 -9.08 14.69 1.78
C THR A 106 -10.39 15.28 2.31
N ALA A 107 -10.57 16.61 2.21
CA ALA A 107 -11.81 17.26 2.61
C ALA A 107 -12.93 17.09 1.58
N THR A 108 -12.60 17.08 0.29
CA THR A 108 -13.58 17.01 -0.81
C THR A 108 -13.59 15.68 -1.55
N GLY A 109 -12.48 14.92 -1.56
CA GLY A 109 -12.27 13.75 -2.38
C GLY A 109 -11.83 14.09 -3.81
N TYR A 110 -11.48 15.34 -4.10
CA TYR A 110 -11.07 15.75 -5.44
C TYR A 110 -9.60 15.34 -5.70
N ALA A 111 -9.37 14.62 -6.80
CA ALA A 111 -8.06 14.22 -7.28
C ALA A 111 -7.57 15.22 -8.36
N THR A 112 -6.36 15.73 -8.17
CA THR A 112 -5.70 16.64 -9.12
C THR A 112 -4.51 15.91 -9.73
N LEU A 113 -4.45 15.84 -11.08
CA LEU A 113 -3.38 15.18 -11.81
C LEU A 113 -2.03 15.86 -11.54
N VAL A 114 -0.98 15.06 -11.31
CA VAL A 114 0.41 15.49 -11.17
C VAL A 114 1.19 15.08 -12.40
N GLY A 115 1.60 16.05 -13.18
CA GLY A 115 2.41 15.84 -14.39
C GLY A 115 1.67 15.10 -15.51
N ALA A 116 2.44 14.38 -16.33
CA ALA A 116 1.93 13.54 -17.42
C ALA A 116 1.63 12.10 -16.94
N PRO A 117 0.89 11.30 -17.73
CA PRO A 117 0.81 9.86 -17.51
C PRO A 117 2.21 9.23 -17.46
N LEU A 118 2.38 8.18 -16.65
CA LEU A 118 3.68 7.53 -16.50
C LEU A 118 4.22 7.05 -17.84
N ALA A 119 5.51 7.31 -18.08
CA ALA A 119 6.19 6.89 -19.31
C ALA A 119 6.45 5.36 -19.37
N VAL A 120 6.27 4.67 -18.26
CA VAL A 120 6.39 3.22 -18.14
C VAL A 120 5.03 2.66 -17.75
N ALA A 121 4.54 1.66 -18.50
CA ALA A 121 3.30 0.98 -18.17
C ALA A 121 3.40 0.25 -16.83
N LEU A 122 2.32 0.28 -16.06
CA LEU A 122 2.19 -0.52 -14.85
C LEU A 122 1.99 -1.99 -15.23
N ASP A 123 2.81 -2.86 -14.66
CA ASP A 123 2.77 -4.31 -14.84
C ASP A 123 2.36 -4.98 -13.54
N GLY A 124 1.16 -5.56 -13.52
CA GLY A 124 0.58 -6.21 -12.35
C GLY A 124 -0.88 -5.83 -12.10
N GLU A 125 -1.47 -6.45 -11.10
CA GLU A 125 -2.86 -6.21 -10.65
C GLU A 125 -2.91 -5.61 -9.24
N GLU A 126 -1.91 -5.92 -8.42
CA GLU A 126 -1.77 -5.42 -7.05
C GLU A 126 -0.46 -4.62 -6.94
N PHE A 127 -0.55 -3.46 -6.32
CA PHE A 127 0.56 -2.52 -6.22
C PHE A 127 0.72 -2.04 -4.79
N ALA A 128 1.98 -1.92 -4.35
CA ALA A 128 2.35 -1.08 -3.22
C ALA A 128 2.74 0.32 -3.72
N PHE A 129 2.43 1.31 -2.91
CA PHE A 129 2.69 2.71 -3.21
C PHE A 129 3.00 3.42 -1.90
N ASP A 130 4.24 3.89 -1.74
CA ASP A 130 4.67 4.48 -0.48
C ASP A 130 5.81 5.50 -0.67
N PHE A 131 5.83 6.52 0.16
CA PHE A 131 6.85 7.56 0.14
C PHE A 131 8.09 7.14 0.92
N ASN A 132 9.24 7.12 0.23
CA ASN A 132 10.53 7.06 0.91
C ASN A 132 10.81 8.44 1.56
N PRO A 133 10.81 8.54 2.90
CA PRO A 133 10.95 9.83 3.59
C PRO A 133 12.35 10.44 3.47
N THR A 134 13.39 9.63 3.17
CA THR A 134 14.78 10.09 3.13
C THR A 134 15.16 10.80 1.84
N VAL A 135 14.53 10.41 0.73
CA VAL A 135 14.85 10.94 -0.60
C VAL A 135 13.66 11.57 -1.30
N ASP A 136 12.51 11.60 -0.64
CA ASP A 136 11.26 12.18 -1.15
C ASP A 136 10.91 11.64 -2.54
N ARG A 137 10.83 10.32 -2.65
CA ARG A 137 10.44 9.59 -3.86
C ARG A 137 9.36 8.59 -3.51
N ILE A 138 8.46 8.35 -4.44
CA ILE A 138 7.43 7.35 -4.30
C ILE A 138 7.97 6.02 -4.82
N ARG A 139 7.92 4.97 -4.00
CA ARG A 139 8.15 3.59 -4.42
C ARG A 139 6.84 3.00 -4.93
N VAL A 140 6.90 2.37 -6.11
CA VAL A 140 5.80 1.54 -6.61
C VAL A 140 6.35 0.16 -6.91
N VAL A 141 5.80 -0.86 -6.26
CA VAL A 141 6.13 -2.26 -6.57
C VAL A 141 4.86 -3.03 -6.85
N SER A 142 4.95 -4.08 -7.68
CA SER A 142 3.79 -4.89 -8.06
C SER A 142 3.94 -6.37 -7.73
N ASN A 143 2.84 -7.09 -7.81
CA ASN A 143 2.79 -8.55 -7.66
C ASN A 143 3.44 -9.32 -8.82
N THR A 144 3.88 -8.67 -9.90
CA THR A 144 4.72 -9.24 -10.95
C THR A 144 6.22 -8.98 -10.73
N GLY A 145 6.54 -8.22 -9.67
CA GLY A 145 7.90 -7.84 -9.32
C GLY A 145 8.38 -6.55 -10.00
N GLN A 146 7.51 -5.79 -10.67
CA GLN A 146 7.89 -4.46 -11.16
C GLN A 146 8.29 -3.58 -9.98
N ASN A 147 9.33 -2.74 -10.17
CA ASN A 147 9.89 -1.89 -9.12
C ASN A 147 10.22 -0.53 -9.74
N LEU A 148 9.45 0.48 -9.36
CA LEU A 148 9.55 1.83 -9.88
C LEU A 148 9.80 2.82 -8.76
N ARG A 149 10.40 3.95 -9.10
CA ARG A 149 10.39 5.17 -8.29
C ARG A 149 9.76 6.31 -9.10
N LEU A 150 8.92 7.10 -8.44
CA LEU A 150 8.30 8.28 -9.07
C LEU A 150 8.79 9.56 -8.39
N HIS A 151 8.89 10.62 -9.18
CA HIS A 151 9.13 11.97 -8.68
C HIS A 151 7.79 12.61 -8.29
N PRO A 152 7.57 12.99 -7.02
CA PRO A 152 6.25 13.42 -6.55
C PRO A 152 5.76 14.75 -7.16
N ASP A 153 6.67 15.63 -7.57
CA ASP A 153 6.27 16.94 -8.10
C ASP A 153 6.01 16.91 -9.62
N SER A 154 6.56 15.95 -10.36
CA SER A 154 6.38 15.83 -11.80
C SER A 154 5.65 14.60 -12.28
N GLY A 155 5.44 13.59 -11.41
CA GLY A 155 4.91 12.28 -11.78
C GLY A 155 5.88 11.43 -12.63
N ALA A 156 7.06 11.92 -12.94
CA ALA A 156 8.01 11.22 -13.80
C ALA A 156 8.55 9.94 -13.13
N VAL A 157 8.70 8.86 -13.91
CA VAL A 157 9.44 7.68 -13.49
C VAL A 157 10.93 8.06 -13.38
N VAL A 158 11.53 7.71 -12.24
CA VAL A 158 12.96 7.95 -12.02
C VAL A 158 13.76 6.95 -12.83
N ASP A 159 14.65 7.46 -13.68
CA ASP A 159 15.59 6.63 -14.43
C ASP A 159 16.67 6.07 -13.50
N ALA A 160 16.81 4.75 -13.47
CA ALA A 160 17.82 4.07 -12.66
C ALA A 160 19.22 4.11 -13.29
N ASN A 161 19.33 4.37 -14.62
CA ASN A 161 20.60 4.54 -15.32
C ASN A 161 20.50 5.56 -16.46
N PRO A 162 20.66 6.85 -16.16
CA PRO A 162 20.54 7.91 -17.18
C PRO A 162 21.62 7.90 -18.27
N ASN A 163 22.62 7.00 -18.16
CA ASN A 163 23.64 6.84 -19.20
C ASN A 163 23.19 5.89 -20.33
N ASP A 164 22.12 5.14 -20.12
CA ASP A 164 21.52 4.25 -21.13
C ASP A 164 20.36 4.94 -21.85
N PRO A 165 20.16 4.69 -23.16
CA PRO A 165 18.98 5.22 -23.86
C PRO A 165 17.66 4.73 -23.27
N GLY A 166 16.67 5.60 -23.13
CA GLY A 166 15.35 5.32 -22.59
C GLY A 166 15.33 5.27 -21.06
N ILE A 167 14.15 5.04 -20.49
CA ILE A 167 13.98 4.97 -19.03
C ILE A 167 14.28 3.55 -18.55
N ARG A 168 15.28 3.42 -17.69
CA ARG A 168 15.59 2.18 -16.98
C ARG A 168 14.88 2.19 -15.63
N ILE A 169 14.08 1.17 -15.36
CA ILE A 169 13.44 1.00 -14.04
C ILE A 169 14.38 0.29 -13.07
N ASP A 170 14.08 0.33 -11.80
CA ASP A 170 14.82 -0.35 -10.74
C ASP A 170 14.81 -1.88 -10.95
N GLY A 171 15.71 -2.59 -10.26
CA GLY A 171 15.82 -4.04 -10.36
C GLY A 171 14.52 -4.74 -9.99
N LYS A 172 14.13 -5.76 -10.76
CA LYS A 172 12.94 -6.57 -10.52
C LYS A 172 13.00 -7.21 -9.14
N LEU A 173 11.86 -7.26 -8.43
CA LEU A 173 11.79 -7.91 -7.13
C LEU A 173 12.14 -9.38 -7.24
N MET A 174 13.04 -9.83 -6.37
CA MET A 174 13.47 -11.24 -6.24
C MET A 174 13.99 -11.48 -4.83
N PHE A 175 13.82 -12.70 -4.32
CA PHE A 175 14.49 -13.08 -3.08
C PHE A 175 16.01 -13.11 -3.30
N ASP A 176 16.76 -12.54 -2.35
CA ASP A 176 18.22 -12.55 -2.41
C ASP A 176 18.77 -13.98 -2.42
N ALA A 177 19.98 -14.17 -2.97
CA ALA A 177 20.61 -15.48 -3.08
C ALA A 177 20.83 -16.20 -1.75
N VAL A 178 20.89 -15.45 -0.64
CA VAL A 178 21.04 -16.01 0.71
C VAL A 178 19.72 -16.16 1.47
N ASP A 179 18.59 -15.74 0.87
CA ASP A 179 17.29 -15.84 1.51
C ASP A 179 16.72 -17.27 1.42
N ARG A 180 16.01 -17.68 2.48
CA ARG A 180 15.37 -18.99 2.55
C ARG A 180 14.27 -19.23 1.50
N GLN A 181 13.79 -18.19 0.83
CA GLN A 181 12.80 -18.25 -0.23
C GLN A 181 13.42 -18.09 -1.63
N VAL A 182 14.75 -18.11 -1.74
CA VAL A 182 15.47 -17.98 -3.03
C VAL A 182 14.85 -18.86 -4.11
N GLY A 183 14.67 -18.31 -5.31
CA GLY A 183 14.08 -19.02 -6.46
C GLY A 183 12.55 -19.12 -6.46
N LYS A 184 11.87 -18.73 -5.39
CA LYS A 184 10.39 -18.65 -5.40
C LYS A 184 9.91 -17.40 -6.12
N PRO A 185 8.73 -17.48 -6.78
CA PRO A 185 8.10 -16.29 -7.34
C PRO A 185 7.75 -15.30 -6.22
N VAL A 186 7.90 -14.03 -6.53
CA VAL A 186 7.53 -12.92 -5.64
C VAL A 186 6.12 -12.47 -5.99
N THR A 187 5.30 -12.31 -4.97
CA THR A 187 3.93 -11.78 -5.08
C THR A 187 3.70 -10.68 -4.03
N ALA A 188 4.75 -9.85 -3.80
CA ALA A 188 4.64 -8.70 -2.90
C ALA A 188 3.48 -7.80 -3.36
N MET A 189 2.53 -7.55 -2.47
CA MET A 189 1.33 -6.78 -2.77
C MET A 189 1.28 -5.46 -2.00
N ALA A 190 2.09 -5.31 -0.96
CA ALA A 190 2.14 -4.10 -0.16
C ALA A 190 3.56 -3.83 0.32
N ALA A 191 3.92 -2.56 0.47
CA ALA A 191 5.20 -2.12 1.02
C ALA A 191 5.03 -0.77 1.71
N ALA A 192 5.83 -0.53 2.74
CA ALA A 192 5.86 0.72 3.48
C ALA A 192 7.26 1.04 4.01
N TYR A 193 7.61 2.31 4.03
CA TYR A 193 8.86 2.81 4.61
C TYR A 193 8.71 3.18 6.07
N THR A 194 9.72 2.85 6.87
CA THR A 194 9.81 3.32 8.24
C THR A 194 10.20 4.80 8.30
N TYR A 195 9.80 5.46 9.39
CA TYR A 195 10.21 6.83 9.72
C TYR A 195 11.15 6.82 10.91
N ASN A 196 12.45 7.04 10.66
CA ASN A 196 13.40 7.15 11.74
C ASN A 196 13.35 8.54 12.36
N LYS A 197 12.97 8.64 13.64
CA LYS A 197 12.78 9.93 14.34
C LYS A 197 14.07 10.59 14.78
N THR A 198 15.17 9.83 14.83
CA THR A 198 16.46 10.31 15.28
C THR A 198 17.44 10.56 14.15
N ASN A 199 17.18 9.97 12.97
CA ASN A 199 18.00 10.16 11.78
C ASN A 199 17.13 10.09 10.53
N ASP A 200 16.79 11.24 9.97
CA ASP A 200 15.95 11.39 8.77
C ASP A 200 16.61 10.92 7.46
N LYS A 201 17.88 10.48 7.53
CA LYS A 201 18.64 10.00 6.36
C LYS A 201 18.61 8.48 6.20
N ILE A 202 17.96 7.76 7.10
CA ILE A 202 17.87 6.30 7.06
C ILE A 202 16.42 5.84 7.18
N THR A 203 16.10 4.78 6.45
CA THR A 203 14.78 4.14 6.46
C THR A 203 14.89 2.69 6.03
N THR A 204 13.95 1.87 6.47
CA THR A 204 13.75 0.49 6.01
C THR A 204 12.52 0.46 5.12
N ASN A 205 12.55 -0.31 4.03
CA ASN A 205 11.36 -0.61 3.24
C ASN A 205 10.90 -2.02 3.58
N ASP A 206 9.83 -2.13 4.34
CA ASP A 206 9.18 -3.40 4.63
C ASP A 206 8.13 -3.70 3.56
N ALA A 207 7.92 -5.00 3.27
CA ALA A 207 6.93 -5.44 2.28
C ALA A 207 6.17 -6.66 2.79
N ILE A 208 4.96 -6.87 2.25
CA ILE A 208 4.15 -8.05 2.53
C ILE A 208 3.93 -8.83 1.26
N ASP A 209 4.33 -10.12 1.28
CA ASP A 209 3.89 -11.10 0.29
C ASP A 209 2.67 -11.84 0.83
N GLY A 210 1.49 -11.46 0.35
CA GLY A 210 0.23 -11.97 0.86
C GLY A 210 0.00 -13.45 0.58
N ARG A 211 0.52 -13.98 -0.53
CA ARG A 211 0.38 -15.42 -0.86
C ARG A 211 1.29 -16.31 -0.04
N LEU A 212 2.49 -15.83 0.24
CA LEU A 212 3.44 -16.56 1.06
C LEU A 212 3.22 -16.32 2.56
N ASP A 213 2.33 -15.39 2.93
CA ASP A 213 2.06 -14.98 4.32
C ASP A 213 3.34 -14.48 5.01
N LEU A 214 4.12 -13.66 4.31
CA LEU A 214 5.43 -13.23 4.74
C LEU A 214 5.52 -11.70 4.89
N LEU A 215 6.16 -11.29 5.98
CA LEU A 215 6.78 -9.98 6.11
C LEU A 215 8.20 -10.06 5.56
N LEU A 216 8.55 -9.12 4.70
CA LEU A 216 9.81 -9.03 3.96
C LEU A 216 10.44 -7.66 4.19
N MET A 217 11.75 -7.55 3.94
CA MET A 217 12.43 -6.28 3.66
C MET A 217 12.82 -6.23 2.20
N GLN A 218 12.59 -5.11 1.56
CA GLN A 218 13.18 -4.78 0.26
C GLN A 218 14.47 -3.98 0.49
N GLY A 219 15.61 -4.61 0.20
CA GLY A 219 16.91 -4.11 0.65
C GLY A 219 17.23 -4.52 2.09
N THR A 220 18.20 -3.87 2.72
CA THR A 220 18.57 -4.13 4.11
C THR A 220 17.87 -3.16 5.06
N ARG A 221 17.77 -3.58 6.33
CA ARG A 221 17.37 -2.69 7.42
C ARG A 221 18.30 -1.48 7.50
N GLU A 222 17.75 -0.36 7.89
CA GLU A 222 18.50 0.86 8.19
C GLU A 222 19.65 0.59 9.18
N GLY A 223 20.80 1.22 8.93
CA GLY A 223 22.00 1.07 9.76
C GLY A 223 22.83 -0.20 9.53
N VAL A 224 22.38 -1.12 8.68
CA VAL A 224 23.15 -2.34 8.33
C VAL A 224 24.26 -2.02 7.33
N THR A 225 25.44 -2.62 7.52
CA THR A 225 26.59 -2.49 6.62
C THR A 225 27.10 -3.88 6.24
N PRO A 226 27.31 -4.21 4.95
CA PRO A 226 27.03 -3.36 3.77
C PRO A 226 25.51 -3.21 3.53
N ALA A 227 25.10 -2.00 3.11
CA ALA A 227 23.71 -1.75 2.78
C ALA A 227 23.34 -2.30 1.37
N VAL A 228 22.20 -2.95 1.27
CA VAL A 228 21.58 -3.31 0.00
C VAL A 228 20.42 -2.36 -0.27
N SER A 229 20.51 -1.59 -1.34
CA SER A 229 19.46 -0.62 -1.69
C SER A 229 18.17 -1.33 -2.13
N PRO A 230 16.98 -0.80 -1.76
CA PRO A 230 15.68 -1.26 -2.31
C PRO A 230 15.62 -1.19 -3.85
N ASN A 231 16.41 -0.32 -4.47
CA ASN A 231 16.48 -0.19 -5.92
C ASN A 231 17.00 -1.46 -6.63
N THR A 232 17.71 -2.34 -5.90
CA THR A 232 18.17 -3.62 -6.44
C THR A 232 17.04 -4.64 -6.63
N GLY A 233 15.89 -4.44 -6.02
CA GLY A 233 14.77 -5.38 -5.99
C GLY A 233 14.98 -6.59 -5.08
N LYS A 234 16.07 -6.67 -4.33
CA LYS A 234 16.38 -7.79 -3.45
C LYS A 234 15.49 -7.81 -2.22
N LEU A 235 14.86 -8.97 -1.96
CA LEU A 235 13.97 -9.20 -0.83
C LEU A 235 14.62 -10.14 0.18
N PHE A 236 14.40 -9.84 1.46
CA PHE A 236 14.86 -10.62 2.60
C PHE A 236 13.69 -10.96 3.50
N THR A 237 13.53 -12.25 3.82
CA THR A 237 12.41 -12.72 4.64
C THR A 237 12.62 -12.38 6.12
N ILE A 238 11.70 -11.62 6.71
CA ILE A 238 11.65 -11.36 8.16
C ILE A 238 10.95 -12.53 8.85
N GLY A 239 9.71 -12.84 8.48
CA GLY A 239 8.94 -13.88 9.12
C GLY A 239 7.56 -14.09 8.53
N LYS A 240 6.81 -15.05 9.11
CA LYS A 240 5.40 -15.23 8.80
C LYS A 240 4.54 -14.24 9.56
N LEU A 241 3.47 -13.77 8.92
CA LEU A 241 2.47 -12.88 9.52
C LEU A 241 1.38 -13.65 10.24
N GLY A 242 1.07 -14.87 9.78
CA GLY A 242 0.11 -15.76 10.45
C GLY A 242 -1.35 -15.54 10.07
N PHE A 243 -1.66 -14.72 9.05
CA PHE A 243 -3.03 -14.56 8.58
C PHE A 243 -3.38 -15.46 7.38
N GLY A 244 -2.39 -16.17 6.83
CA GLY A 244 -2.55 -17.13 5.72
C GLY A 244 -2.59 -16.47 4.36
N ASP A 245 -3.00 -17.22 3.32
CA ASP A 245 -3.07 -16.77 1.91
C ASP A 245 -4.05 -15.61 1.76
N ALA A 246 -3.53 -14.43 1.49
CA ALA A 246 -4.30 -13.23 1.22
C ALA A 246 -4.41 -12.96 -0.28
N GLU A 247 -5.61 -12.64 -0.73
CA GLU A 247 -5.87 -12.21 -2.11
C GLU A 247 -5.46 -10.76 -2.33
N ARG A 248 -5.65 -9.91 -1.32
CA ARG A 248 -5.30 -8.49 -1.34
C ARG A 248 -4.72 -8.06 0.00
N VAL A 249 -3.72 -7.21 -0.07
CA VAL A 249 -3.07 -6.61 1.11
C VAL A 249 -2.85 -5.12 0.85
N ALA A 250 -3.15 -4.30 1.86
CA ALA A 250 -2.67 -2.93 1.97
C ALA A 250 -1.89 -2.81 3.27
N PHE A 251 -0.80 -2.07 3.26
CA PHE A 251 0.10 -1.94 4.39
C PHE A 251 0.67 -0.53 4.45
N ASP A 252 0.77 0.00 5.67
CA ASP A 252 1.37 1.31 5.92
C ASP A 252 2.00 1.35 7.31
N ILE A 253 3.03 2.17 7.49
CA ILE A 253 3.72 2.39 8.75
C ILE A 253 3.56 3.84 9.18
N ALA A 254 2.87 4.05 10.30
CA ALA A 254 2.61 5.38 10.84
C ALA A 254 3.90 6.15 11.14
N ASP A 255 4.11 7.27 10.48
CA ASP A 255 5.23 8.18 10.72
C ASP A 255 5.33 8.68 12.16
N SER A 256 4.18 8.85 12.81
CA SER A 256 4.06 9.41 14.17
C SER A 256 4.43 8.42 15.27
N THR A 257 4.13 7.13 15.10
CA THR A 257 4.28 6.10 16.13
C THR A 257 5.22 4.97 15.73
N GLY A 258 5.45 4.75 14.41
CA GLY A 258 6.16 3.59 13.89
C GLY A 258 5.32 2.31 13.93
N ALA A 259 4.03 2.40 14.22
CA ALA A 259 3.14 1.25 14.19
C ALA A 259 2.80 0.89 12.73
N GLY A 260 2.97 -0.39 12.37
CA GLY A 260 2.50 -0.93 11.10
C GLY A 260 1.03 -1.29 11.18
N PHE A 261 0.28 -1.00 10.12
CA PHE A 261 -1.12 -1.35 9.95
C PHE A 261 -1.31 -2.08 8.63
N ALA A 262 -2.03 -3.20 8.65
CA ALA A 262 -2.36 -3.91 7.43
C ALA A 262 -3.87 -4.19 7.34
N ALA A 263 -4.40 -4.05 6.12
CA ALA A 263 -5.72 -4.53 5.76
C ALA A 263 -5.56 -5.62 4.71
N PHE A 264 -6.20 -6.77 4.91
CA PHE A 264 -6.09 -7.90 4.00
C PHE A 264 -7.42 -8.59 3.78
N THR A 265 -7.61 -9.10 2.58
CA THR A 265 -8.74 -9.94 2.22
C THR A 265 -8.22 -11.35 1.97
N LYS A 266 -8.72 -12.32 2.73
CA LYS A 266 -8.39 -13.73 2.49
C LYS A 266 -8.91 -14.17 1.13
N ARG A 267 -8.23 -15.12 0.52
CA ARG A 267 -8.68 -15.70 -0.76
C ARG A 267 -10.10 -16.22 -0.66
N GLY A 268 -10.97 -15.74 -1.57
CA GLY A 268 -12.41 -16.03 -1.55
C GLY A 268 -13.20 -15.34 -0.43
N GLY A 269 -12.57 -14.48 0.37
CA GLY A 269 -13.22 -13.66 1.39
C GLY A 269 -13.78 -12.37 0.79
N ALA A 270 -14.95 -11.92 1.29
CA ALA A 270 -15.58 -10.68 0.84
C ALA A 270 -15.26 -9.46 1.72
N ILE A 271 -14.80 -9.69 2.94
CA ILE A 271 -14.60 -8.63 3.96
C ILE A 271 -13.12 -8.57 4.35
N PRO A 272 -12.47 -7.40 4.27
CA PRO A 272 -11.11 -7.25 4.72
C PRO A 272 -11.02 -7.35 6.25
N SER A 273 -9.94 -7.96 6.72
CA SER A 273 -9.51 -7.90 8.12
C SER A 273 -8.47 -6.77 8.27
N PHE A 274 -8.41 -6.18 9.46
CA PHE A 274 -7.50 -5.10 9.80
C PHE A 274 -6.69 -5.49 11.04
N ILE A 275 -5.38 -5.30 11.01
CA ILE A 275 -4.44 -5.58 12.10
C ILE A 275 -3.50 -4.40 12.34
#